data_28dc73514b39131cbca8c09ab61f1901
#
_entry.id   28dc73514b39131cbca8c09ab61f1901
#
_cell.length_a   1.000
_cell.length_b   1.000
_cell.length_c   1.000
_cell.angle_alpha   90.00
_cell.angle_beta   90.00
_cell.angle_gamma   90.00
#
_symmetry.space_group_name_H-M   'P 1'
#
loop_
_entity.id
_entity.type
_entity.pdbx_description
1 polymer ?
#
loop_
_entity_poly.entity_id
_entity_poly.type
_entity_poly.pdbx_seq_one_letter_code
_entity_poly.pdbx_strand_id
1 'polypeptide(L)'
;IPRTWDDVIDGDGYREFIRVRQKKTSKYGEFGINPLLQSVLNEYKAALKKYYGEFNSEWYLFPSSKSSTGHITRQGAWKWVNEGAAYAGIELNVSNHGLRKTFGYTSMKTHQDDAMFLATLMRLFGHSSERITLAYCGLDEDNNKELYNDVSNYYTDLINK
;
A
#
# COMPACT_ATOMS: atom_id res chain seq x y z
N ILE A 1 -2.08 -10.68 -10.78
CA ILE A 1 -1.12 -11.17 -11.79
C ILE A 1 0.23 -11.21 -11.10
N PRO A 2 0.91 -12.36 -11.07
CA PRO A 2 2.26 -12.47 -10.53
C PRO A 2 3.21 -11.53 -11.27
N ARG A 3 4.17 -10.96 -10.55
CA ARG A 3 5.22 -10.08 -11.08
C ARG A 3 6.56 -10.71 -10.86
N THR A 4 7.48 -10.51 -11.78
CA THR A 4 8.88 -10.93 -11.68
C THR A 4 9.76 -9.74 -11.31
N TRP A 5 11.00 -10.00 -11.00
CA TRP A 5 11.98 -8.92 -10.78
C TRP A 5 12.25 -8.12 -12.05
N ASP A 6 12.12 -8.71 -13.25
CA ASP A 6 12.23 -8.00 -14.52
C ASP A 6 11.16 -6.92 -14.69
N ASP A 7 10.00 -7.05 -14.02
CA ASP A 7 8.98 -5.99 -13.97
C ASP A 7 9.42 -4.77 -13.16
N VAL A 8 10.47 -4.90 -12.33
CA VAL A 8 10.88 -3.92 -11.31
C VAL A 8 12.27 -3.36 -11.61
N ILE A 9 13.19 -4.19 -12.13
CA ILE A 9 14.59 -3.83 -12.41
C ILE A 9 14.70 -3.23 -13.81
N ASP A 10 15.64 -2.27 -13.97
CA ASP A 10 16.07 -1.71 -15.23
C ASP A 10 17.59 -1.52 -15.23
N GLY A 11 18.30 -2.38 -15.95
CA GLY A 11 19.76 -2.44 -15.87
C GLY A 11 20.24 -2.73 -14.45
N ASP A 12 21.12 -1.88 -13.94
CA ASP A 12 21.65 -1.99 -12.57
C ASP A 12 20.74 -1.35 -11.51
N GLY A 13 19.67 -0.69 -11.92
CA GLY A 13 18.75 0.05 -11.06
C GLY A 13 17.31 -0.47 -11.05
N TYR A 14 16.40 0.43 -10.74
CA TYR A 14 14.97 0.16 -10.70
C TYR A 14 14.21 1.01 -11.72
N ARG A 15 13.12 0.46 -12.24
CA ARG A 15 12.16 1.23 -13.04
C ARG A 15 11.55 2.34 -12.19
N GLU A 16 11.15 3.42 -12.80
CA GLU A 16 10.44 4.50 -12.14
C GLU A 16 9.03 4.06 -11.70
N PHE A 17 8.38 3.22 -12.52
CA PHE A 17 7.02 2.73 -12.28
C PHE A 17 6.87 1.25 -12.65
N ILE A 18 6.01 0.56 -11.88
CA ILE A 18 5.48 -0.75 -12.24
C ILE A 18 4.10 -0.56 -12.86
N ARG A 19 3.88 -1.09 -14.06
CA ARG A 19 2.56 -1.09 -14.72
C ARG A 19 1.81 -2.37 -14.42
N VAL A 20 0.64 -2.26 -13.83
CA VAL A 20 -0.21 -3.40 -13.47
C VAL A 20 -1.56 -3.29 -14.14
N ARG A 21 -1.92 -4.28 -14.96
CA ARG A 21 -3.27 -4.37 -15.55
C ARG A 21 -4.26 -4.84 -14.49
N GLN A 22 -5.26 -4.02 -14.20
CA GLN A 22 -6.32 -4.34 -13.27
C GLN A 22 -7.29 -5.36 -13.90
N LYS A 23 -7.51 -6.50 -13.25
CA LYS A 23 -8.40 -7.55 -13.78
C LYS A 23 -9.84 -7.07 -14.00
N LYS A 24 -10.37 -6.24 -13.09
CA LYS A 24 -11.77 -5.83 -13.09
C LYS A 24 -12.11 -4.77 -14.16
N THR A 25 -11.19 -3.86 -14.42
CA THR A 25 -11.41 -2.72 -15.31
C THR A 25 -10.63 -2.80 -16.61
N SER A 26 -9.75 -3.77 -16.75
CA SER A 26 -8.76 -3.92 -17.83
C SER A 26 -7.84 -2.71 -18.02
N LYS A 27 -7.93 -1.70 -17.15
CA LYS A 27 -7.08 -0.50 -17.15
C LYS A 27 -5.71 -0.81 -16.55
N TYR A 28 -4.71 -0.06 -16.99
CA TYR A 28 -3.38 -0.10 -16.37
C TYR A 28 -3.33 0.90 -15.22
N GLY A 29 -2.81 0.44 -14.06
CA GLY A 29 -2.37 1.30 -12.96
C GLY A 29 -0.85 1.39 -12.98
N GLU A 30 -0.31 2.56 -12.73
CA GLU A 30 1.12 2.81 -12.54
C GLU A 30 1.41 3.01 -11.07
N PHE A 31 2.42 2.32 -10.56
CA PHE A 31 2.83 2.35 -9.16
C PHE A 31 4.30 2.75 -9.10
N GLY A 32 4.59 3.90 -8.51
CA GLY A 32 5.94 4.45 -8.42
C GLY A 32 6.86 3.61 -7.53
N ILE A 33 8.11 3.48 -7.93
CA ILE A 33 9.18 2.86 -7.14
C ILE A 33 10.03 4.00 -6.56
N ASN A 34 9.63 4.52 -5.41
CA ASN A 34 10.32 5.60 -4.72
C ASN A 34 11.62 5.11 -4.02
N PRO A 35 12.51 6.02 -3.57
CA PRO A 35 13.77 5.64 -2.93
C PRO A 35 13.62 4.72 -1.72
N LEU A 36 12.58 4.90 -0.91
CA LEU A 36 12.32 4.02 0.24
C LEU A 36 12.00 2.59 -0.23
N LEU A 37 11.13 2.45 -1.24
CA LEU A 37 10.81 1.14 -1.79
C LEU A 37 12.03 0.49 -2.43
N GLN A 38 12.91 1.26 -3.10
CA GLN A 38 14.17 0.75 -3.65
C GLN A 38 15.09 0.20 -2.54
N SER A 39 15.19 0.89 -1.40
CA SER A 39 15.95 0.39 -0.24
C SER A 39 15.40 -0.95 0.26
N VAL A 40 14.08 -1.05 0.46
CA VAL A 40 13.42 -2.29 0.88
C VAL A 40 13.63 -3.42 -0.14
N LEU A 41 13.54 -3.11 -1.44
CA LEU A 41 13.77 -4.10 -2.51
C LEU A 41 15.23 -4.58 -2.53
N ASN A 42 16.21 -3.71 -2.25
CA ASN A 42 17.61 -4.11 -2.14
C ASN A 42 17.85 -5.08 -0.99
N GLU A 43 17.29 -4.78 0.20
CA GLU A 43 17.38 -5.67 1.36
C GLU A 43 16.71 -7.03 1.07
N TYR A 44 15.55 -6.99 0.43
CA TYR A 44 14.81 -8.20 0.07
C TYR A 44 15.58 -9.02 -0.98
N LYS A 45 16.14 -8.39 -2.01
CA LYS A 45 17.01 -9.03 -3.02
C LYS A 45 18.22 -9.71 -2.36
N ALA A 46 18.87 -9.03 -1.41
CA ALA A 46 19.98 -9.59 -0.65
C ALA A 46 19.56 -10.81 0.18
N ALA A 47 18.39 -10.75 0.82
CA ALA A 47 17.83 -11.86 1.58
C ALA A 47 17.53 -13.08 0.68
N LEU A 48 16.93 -12.86 -0.50
CA LEU A 48 16.69 -13.92 -1.49
C LEU A 48 17.99 -14.56 -1.98
N LYS A 49 18.99 -13.74 -2.31
CA LYS A 49 20.32 -14.22 -2.72
C LYS A 49 20.97 -15.06 -1.62
N LYS A 50 20.86 -14.64 -0.37
CA LYS A 50 21.38 -15.40 0.78
C LYS A 50 20.64 -16.73 0.97
N TYR A 51 19.32 -16.74 0.77
CA TYR A 51 18.49 -17.93 0.98
C TYR A 51 18.64 -18.98 -0.12
N TYR A 52 18.68 -18.54 -1.41
CA TYR A 52 18.78 -19.44 -2.57
C TYR A 52 20.21 -19.65 -3.09
N GLY A 53 21.21 -18.91 -2.59
CA GLY A 53 22.59 -18.97 -3.04
C GLY A 53 22.89 -18.10 -4.29
N GLU A 54 21.86 -17.73 -5.04
CA GLU A 54 21.93 -16.92 -6.25
C GLU A 54 20.72 -15.97 -6.34
N PHE A 55 20.71 -15.12 -7.36
CA PHE A 55 19.57 -14.26 -7.69
C PHE A 55 19.37 -14.27 -9.21
N ASN A 56 18.12 -14.42 -9.64
CA ASN A 56 17.71 -14.32 -11.03
C ASN A 56 16.52 -13.37 -11.16
N SER A 57 16.59 -12.42 -12.08
CA SER A 57 15.56 -11.42 -12.33
C SER A 57 14.26 -11.99 -12.92
N GLU A 58 14.32 -13.17 -13.53
CA GLU A 58 13.14 -13.90 -14.02
C GLU A 58 12.28 -14.49 -12.88
N TRP A 59 12.82 -14.57 -11.66
CA TRP A 59 12.06 -15.06 -10.52
C TRP A 59 10.87 -14.16 -10.20
N TYR A 60 9.83 -14.77 -9.65
CA TYR A 60 8.72 -13.98 -9.14
C TYR A 60 9.17 -13.04 -8.03
N LEU A 61 8.65 -11.81 -8.05
CA LEU A 61 8.93 -10.81 -7.02
C LEU A 61 8.55 -11.32 -5.62
N PHE A 62 7.47 -12.09 -5.54
CA PHE A 62 7.08 -12.81 -4.34
C PHE A 62 7.03 -14.32 -4.64
N PRO A 63 8.15 -15.03 -4.44
CA PRO A 63 8.22 -16.45 -4.73
C PRO A 63 7.39 -17.27 -3.76
N SER A 64 7.09 -18.48 -4.13
CA SER A 64 6.52 -19.49 -3.25
C SER A 64 7.55 -19.90 -2.20
N SER A 65 7.12 -20.23 -0.98
CA SER A 65 8.00 -20.83 0.04
C SER A 65 8.60 -22.19 -0.37
N LYS A 66 8.09 -22.78 -1.46
CA LYS A 66 8.53 -24.09 -1.94
C LYS A 66 9.48 -24.01 -3.14
N SER A 67 9.51 -22.89 -3.86
CA SER A 67 10.31 -22.74 -5.10
C SER A 67 10.42 -21.28 -5.52
N SER A 68 11.60 -20.87 -5.99
CA SER A 68 11.82 -19.55 -6.60
C SER A 68 11.08 -19.38 -7.94
N THR A 69 10.79 -20.49 -8.63
CA THR A 69 10.06 -20.49 -9.92
C THR A 69 8.53 -20.50 -9.77
N GLY A 70 8.03 -20.66 -8.55
CA GLY A 70 6.60 -20.55 -8.22
C GLY A 70 6.30 -19.20 -7.53
N HIS A 71 5.11 -18.65 -7.75
CA HIS A 71 4.69 -17.43 -7.04
C HIS A 71 3.88 -17.76 -5.79
N ILE A 72 3.89 -16.83 -4.82
CA ILE A 72 3.07 -16.92 -3.62
C ILE A 72 1.58 -16.96 -3.96
N THR A 73 0.82 -17.76 -3.24
CA THR A 73 -0.64 -17.78 -3.31
C THR A 73 -1.23 -16.60 -2.53
N ARG A 74 -2.50 -16.26 -2.79
CA ARG A 74 -3.22 -15.24 -2.01
C ARG A 74 -3.23 -15.56 -0.50
N GLN A 75 -3.42 -16.83 -0.14
CA GLN A 75 -3.37 -17.28 1.26
C GLN A 75 -1.97 -17.17 1.85
N GLY A 76 -0.94 -17.54 1.08
CA GLY A 76 0.46 -17.38 1.49
C GLY A 76 0.82 -15.92 1.72
N ALA A 77 0.41 -15.01 0.83
CA ALA A 77 0.64 -13.58 1.00
C ALA A 77 -0.07 -13.04 2.25
N TRP A 78 -1.30 -13.45 2.51
CA TRP A 78 -2.02 -13.08 3.73
C TRP A 78 -1.29 -13.59 4.99
N LYS A 79 -0.82 -14.83 4.97
CA LYS A 79 -0.05 -15.42 6.07
C LYS A 79 1.22 -14.60 6.34
N TRP A 80 2.01 -14.29 5.33
CA TRP A 80 3.25 -13.51 5.48
C TRP A 80 3.01 -12.11 6.06
N VAL A 81 1.95 -11.43 5.59
CA VAL A 81 1.57 -10.11 6.12
C VAL A 81 1.23 -10.20 7.61
N ASN A 82 0.48 -11.23 8.02
CA ASN A 82 0.10 -11.38 9.43
C ASN A 82 1.27 -11.85 10.32
N GLU A 83 2.17 -12.67 9.82
CA GLU A 83 3.42 -13.03 10.52
C GLU A 83 4.29 -11.78 10.73
N GLY A 84 4.42 -10.92 9.71
CA GLY A 84 5.12 -9.64 9.83
C GLY A 84 4.45 -8.68 10.80
N ALA A 85 3.11 -8.59 10.79
CA ALA A 85 2.34 -7.79 11.74
C ALA A 85 2.55 -8.26 13.19
N ALA A 86 2.47 -9.57 13.42
CA ALA A 86 2.70 -10.16 14.73
C ALA A 86 4.14 -9.90 15.22
N TYR A 87 5.13 -10.03 14.33
CA TYR A 87 6.53 -9.70 14.64
C TYR A 87 6.70 -8.22 15.03
N ALA A 88 5.94 -7.33 14.42
CA ALA A 88 5.91 -5.90 14.74
C ALA A 88 5.04 -5.54 15.97
N GLY A 89 4.50 -6.53 16.70
CA GLY A 89 3.64 -6.31 17.87
C GLY A 89 2.22 -5.86 17.54
N ILE A 90 1.77 -6.03 16.30
CA ILE A 90 0.41 -5.69 15.86
C ILE A 90 -0.49 -6.91 16.07
N GLU A 91 -1.37 -6.86 17.05
CA GLU A 91 -2.27 -7.97 17.43
C GLU A 91 -3.54 -8.07 16.54
N LEU A 92 -3.64 -7.26 15.50
CA LEU A 92 -4.79 -7.24 14.60
C LEU A 92 -4.55 -8.12 13.37
N ASN A 93 -5.59 -8.80 12.89
CA ASN A 93 -5.56 -9.47 11.60
C ASN A 93 -5.45 -8.45 10.47
N VAL A 94 -4.29 -8.39 9.84
CA VAL A 94 -4.01 -7.48 8.72
C VAL A 94 -4.38 -8.16 7.41
N SER A 95 -5.23 -7.52 6.61
CA SER A 95 -5.54 -7.98 5.26
C SER A 95 -4.74 -7.19 4.22
N ASN A 96 -4.51 -7.78 3.05
CA ASN A 96 -3.93 -7.05 1.91
C ASN A 96 -4.77 -5.82 1.52
N HIS A 97 -6.08 -5.88 1.78
CA HIS A 97 -6.99 -4.77 1.60
C HIS A 97 -6.81 -3.70 2.68
N GLY A 98 -6.53 -4.12 3.91
CA GLY A 98 -6.16 -3.23 5.03
C GLY A 98 -4.91 -2.42 4.72
N LEU A 99 -3.85 -3.05 4.20
CA LEU A 99 -2.64 -2.33 3.79
C LEU A 99 -2.92 -1.24 2.74
N ARG A 100 -3.80 -1.53 1.79
CA ARG A 100 -4.22 -0.55 0.78
C ARG A 100 -5.04 0.59 1.38
N LYS A 101 -5.89 0.31 2.39
CA LYS A 101 -6.60 1.35 3.15
C LYS A 101 -5.62 2.22 3.94
N THR A 102 -4.66 1.62 4.62
CA THR A 102 -3.61 2.34 5.37
C THR A 102 -2.82 3.26 4.43
N PHE A 103 -2.42 2.78 3.25
CA PHE A 103 -1.78 3.63 2.25
C PHE A 103 -2.66 4.83 1.88
N GLY A 104 -3.95 4.62 1.60
CA GLY A 104 -4.88 5.70 1.27
C GLY A 104 -5.04 6.70 2.41
N TYR A 105 -5.26 6.22 3.63
CA TYR A 105 -5.37 7.06 4.83
C TYR A 105 -4.11 7.91 5.04
N THR A 106 -2.93 7.29 5.09
CA THR A 106 -1.66 8.00 5.29
C THR A 106 -1.43 9.02 4.18
N SER A 107 -1.67 8.64 2.93
CA SER A 107 -1.51 9.53 1.78
C SER A 107 -2.40 10.76 1.88
N MET A 108 -3.66 10.61 2.30
CA MET A 108 -4.57 11.75 2.50
C MET A 108 -4.13 12.63 3.67
N LYS A 109 -3.70 12.04 4.79
CA LYS A 109 -3.22 12.81 5.95
C LYS A 109 -1.96 13.62 5.65
N THR A 110 -1.10 13.14 4.74
CA THR A 110 0.11 13.88 4.32
C THR A 110 -0.12 14.92 3.24
N HIS A 111 -1.33 14.98 2.64
CA HIS A 111 -1.69 15.89 1.54
C HIS A 111 -3.05 16.56 1.79
N GLN A 112 -3.32 16.97 3.02
CA GLN A 112 -4.63 17.53 3.42
C GLN A 112 -4.98 18.82 2.65
N ASP A 113 -3.98 19.61 2.28
CA ASP A 113 -4.18 20.90 1.61
C ASP A 113 -4.16 20.78 0.07
N ASP A 114 -4.03 19.59 -0.49
CA ASP A 114 -3.98 19.38 -1.94
C ASP A 114 -5.30 18.81 -2.48
N ALA A 115 -6.16 19.69 -2.99
CA ALA A 115 -7.44 19.31 -3.59
C ALA A 115 -7.30 18.36 -4.80
N MET A 116 -6.16 18.35 -5.51
CA MET A 116 -5.90 17.46 -6.64
C MET A 116 -5.52 16.06 -6.17
N PHE A 117 -5.06 15.92 -4.94
CA PHE A 117 -4.57 14.65 -4.42
C PHE A 117 -5.68 13.61 -4.29
N LEU A 118 -6.85 14.00 -3.82
CA LEU A 118 -8.02 13.11 -3.71
C LEU A 118 -8.40 12.51 -5.07
N ALA A 119 -8.43 13.33 -6.12
CA ALA A 119 -8.71 12.87 -7.48
C ALA A 119 -7.64 11.90 -8.01
N THR A 120 -6.38 12.12 -7.64
CA THR A 120 -5.26 11.23 -7.97
C THR A 120 -5.40 9.88 -7.27
N LEU A 121 -5.71 9.89 -5.96
CA LEU A 121 -5.93 8.69 -5.17
C LEU A 121 -7.15 7.91 -5.65
N MET A 122 -8.24 8.60 -5.99
CA MET A 122 -9.44 8.02 -6.59
C MET A 122 -9.11 7.26 -7.89
N ARG A 123 -8.31 7.86 -8.78
CA ARG A 123 -7.82 7.19 -10.00
C ARG A 123 -6.96 5.98 -9.71
N LEU A 124 -6.01 6.11 -8.78
CA LEU A 124 -5.10 5.03 -8.38
C LEU A 124 -5.88 3.82 -7.84
N PHE A 125 -6.92 4.07 -7.07
CA PHE A 125 -7.78 3.03 -6.52
C PHE A 125 -8.84 2.53 -7.51
N GLY A 126 -9.08 3.24 -8.60
CA GLY A 126 -10.13 2.93 -9.58
C GLY A 126 -11.54 3.12 -9.02
N HIS A 127 -11.71 4.07 -8.09
CA HIS A 127 -13.00 4.43 -7.52
C HIS A 127 -13.77 5.36 -8.45
N SER A 128 -15.10 5.30 -8.42
CA SER A 128 -15.99 6.10 -9.27
C SER A 128 -16.38 7.44 -8.67
N SER A 129 -16.08 7.69 -7.39
CA SER A 129 -16.36 8.96 -6.71
C SER A 129 -15.40 9.21 -5.55
N GLU A 130 -15.24 10.49 -5.21
CA GLU A 130 -14.46 10.96 -4.06
C GLU A 130 -15.01 10.39 -2.75
N ARG A 131 -16.34 10.40 -2.58
CA ARG A 131 -17.00 9.84 -1.40
C ARG A 131 -16.59 8.39 -1.14
N ILE A 132 -16.55 7.55 -2.19
CA ILE A 132 -16.08 6.16 -2.05
C ILE A 132 -14.63 6.12 -1.60
N THR A 133 -13.79 7.03 -2.07
CA THR A 133 -12.37 7.09 -1.70
C THR A 133 -12.20 7.52 -0.25
N LEU A 134 -12.91 8.56 0.20
CA LEU A 134 -12.87 9.04 1.59
C LEU A 134 -13.36 7.98 2.58
N ALA A 135 -14.53 7.38 2.31
CA ALA A 135 -15.06 6.29 3.14
C ALA A 135 -14.13 5.07 3.15
N TYR A 136 -13.52 4.75 2.01
CA TYR A 136 -12.55 3.66 1.91
C TYR A 136 -11.30 3.91 2.75
N CYS A 137 -10.83 5.15 2.83
CA CYS A 137 -9.69 5.56 3.65
C CYS A 137 -10.03 5.75 5.13
N GLY A 138 -11.32 5.68 5.52
CA GLY A 138 -11.76 5.89 6.91
C GLY A 138 -11.79 7.35 7.35
N LEU A 139 -11.70 8.29 6.42
CA LEU A 139 -11.64 9.72 6.72
C LEU A 139 -13.00 10.33 7.03
N ASP A 140 -14.10 9.73 6.57
CA ASP A 140 -15.44 10.19 6.89
C ASP A 140 -15.73 10.10 8.42
N GLU A 141 -15.22 9.04 9.07
CA GLU A 141 -15.37 8.86 10.52
C GLU A 141 -14.49 9.82 11.33
N ASP A 142 -13.24 10.02 10.89
CA ASP A 142 -12.31 10.94 11.54
C ASP A 142 -12.81 12.38 11.45
N ASN A 143 -13.24 12.83 10.27
CA ASN A 143 -13.78 14.18 10.08
C ASN A 143 -15.04 14.43 10.91
N ASN A 144 -15.89 13.43 11.07
CA ASN A 144 -17.06 13.55 11.94
C ASN A 144 -16.67 13.73 13.41
N LYS A 145 -15.67 12.97 13.92
CA LYS A 145 -15.19 13.13 15.30
C LYS A 145 -14.55 14.51 15.53
N GLU A 146 -13.73 14.95 14.59
CA GLU A 146 -13.10 16.29 14.66
C GLU A 146 -14.19 17.37 14.70
N LEU A 147 -15.20 17.32 13.83
CA LEU A 147 -16.32 18.27 13.80
C LEU A 147 -17.06 18.33 15.15
N TYR A 148 -17.38 17.18 15.76
CA TYR A 148 -18.05 17.13 17.05
C TYR A 148 -17.17 17.71 18.16
N ASN A 149 -15.87 17.45 18.14
CA ASN A 149 -14.93 18.01 19.11
C ASN A 149 -14.81 19.54 18.95
N ASP A 150 -14.72 20.05 17.73
CA ASP A 150 -14.64 21.49 17.45
C ASP A 150 -15.89 22.22 17.92
N VAL A 151 -17.07 21.66 17.64
CA VAL A 151 -18.34 22.20 18.15
C VAL A 151 -18.38 22.20 19.68
N SER A 152 -17.95 21.10 20.32
CA SER A 152 -17.86 21.00 21.77
C SER A 152 -16.93 22.04 22.37
N ASN A 153 -15.74 22.20 21.80
CA ASN A 153 -14.76 23.20 22.25
C ASN A 153 -15.30 24.61 22.12
N TYR A 154 -15.93 24.95 20.99
CA TYR A 154 -16.54 26.24 20.76
C TYR A 154 -17.60 26.59 21.84
N TYR A 155 -18.49 25.68 22.17
CA TYR A 155 -19.49 25.90 23.22
C TYR A 155 -18.88 25.95 24.62
N THR A 156 -17.87 25.15 24.89
CA THR A 156 -17.14 25.19 26.17
C THR A 156 -16.48 26.57 26.39
N ASP A 157 -15.88 27.13 25.35
CA ASP A 157 -15.27 28.46 25.41
C ASP A 157 -16.29 29.59 25.59
N LEU A 158 -17.51 29.39 25.09
CA LEU A 158 -18.60 30.35 25.29
C LEU A 158 -19.15 30.34 26.73
N ILE A 159 -19.24 29.16 27.35
CA ILE A 159 -19.80 29.00 28.72
C ILE A 159 -18.79 29.48 29.76
N ASN A 160 -17.49 29.40 29.48
CA ASN A 160 -16.41 29.79 30.40
C ASN A 160 -16.03 31.29 30.31
N LYS A 161 -16.70 32.08 29.47
CA LYS A 161 -16.58 33.57 29.38
C LYS A 161 -17.68 34.25 30.17
#